data_9ed52f348e6386b7104b5f80e1bf06ab
#
_entry.id   9ed52f348e6386b7104b5f80e1bf06ab
#
_cell.length_a   1.000
_cell.length_b   1.000
_cell.length_c   1.000
_cell.angle_alpha   90.00
_cell.angle_beta   90.00
_cell.angle_gamma   90.00
#
_symmetry.space_group_name_H-M   'P 1'
#
loop_
_entity.id
_entity.type
_entity.pdbx_description
1 polymer ?
#
loop_
_entity_poly.entity_id
_entity_poly.type
_entity_poly.pdbx_seq_one_letter_code
_entity_poly.pdbx_strand_id
1 'polypeptide(L)'
;MDYKKQLSAMQLEKLKTVLDDMPSYCRDYFDYCDGTLNRSAATMLEYAYDIRTYFRFIASNNPMVSSVEDVTLDILDKMTPRDIQEYMSYLRSHKDENGRIITNDANARARKLSSLRSFYQYYFAFGGLHSNPAKLVNSPRIHNKKQSRLDSDEMKELLTDV
;
A
#
# COMPACT_ATOMS: atom_id res chain seq x y z
N MET A 1 29.93 0.41 -13.28
CA MET A 1 28.53 0.03 -13.22
C MET A 1 27.66 1.25 -13.48
N ASP A 2 26.65 1.11 -14.30
CA ASP A 2 25.68 2.16 -14.62
C ASP A 2 24.94 2.61 -13.33
N TYR A 3 24.64 3.90 -13.25
CA TYR A 3 23.91 4.49 -12.11
C TYR A 3 22.55 3.80 -11.87
N LYS A 4 21.80 3.49 -12.94
CA LYS A 4 20.51 2.80 -12.83
C LYS A 4 20.64 1.41 -12.20
N LYS A 5 21.69 0.67 -12.58
CA LYS A 5 21.96 -0.67 -12.02
C LYS A 5 22.37 -0.59 -10.56
N GLN A 6 23.14 0.42 -10.18
CA GLN A 6 23.52 0.66 -8.79
C GLN A 6 22.31 1.02 -7.95
N LEU A 7 21.44 1.88 -8.46
CA LEU A 7 20.21 2.27 -7.78
C LEU A 7 19.28 1.07 -7.56
N SER A 8 19.08 0.25 -8.60
CA SER A 8 18.29 -0.97 -8.51
C SER A 8 18.84 -1.94 -7.48
N ALA A 9 20.17 -2.13 -7.44
CA ALA A 9 20.81 -2.99 -6.47
C ALA A 9 20.61 -2.49 -5.04
N MET A 10 20.71 -1.18 -4.82
CA MET A 10 20.43 -0.57 -3.52
C MET A 10 18.98 -0.75 -3.09
N GLN A 11 18.04 -0.58 -4.03
CA GLN A 11 16.62 -0.78 -3.76
C GLN A 11 16.30 -2.22 -3.42
N LEU A 12 16.91 -3.19 -4.08
CA LEU A 12 16.75 -4.61 -3.77
C LEU A 12 17.30 -4.96 -2.39
N GLU A 13 18.41 -4.36 -1.97
CA GLU A 13 18.94 -4.55 -0.61
C GLU A 13 17.98 -3.96 0.44
N LYS A 14 17.43 -2.78 0.19
CA LYS A 14 16.41 -2.19 1.08
C LYS A 14 15.16 -3.08 1.15
N LEU A 15 14.75 -3.65 0.02
CA LEU A 15 13.60 -4.57 -0.02
C LEU A 15 13.84 -5.77 0.90
N LYS A 16 15.02 -6.38 0.85
CA LYS A 16 15.37 -7.49 1.74
C LYS A 16 15.28 -7.09 3.20
N THR A 17 15.78 -5.91 3.55
CA THR A 17 15.73 -5.38 4.91
C THR A 17 14.28 -5.20 5.38
N VAL A 18 13.41 -4.66 4.55
CA VAL A 18 11.98 -4.50 4.88
C VAL A 18 11.33 -5.87 5.09
N LEU A 19 11.61 -6.83 4.21
CA LEU A 19 11.02 -8.17 4.29
C LEU A 19 11.50 -8.97 5.50
N ASP A 20 12.71 -8.70 6.01
CA ASP A 20 13.21 -9.34 7.21
C ASP A 20 12.36 -9.04 8.45
N ASP A 21 11.71 -7.89 8.47
CA ASP A 21 10.83 -7.47 9.57
C ASP A 21 9.36 -7.85 9.35
N MET A 22 9.05 -8.53 8.24
CA MET A 22 7.69 -8.91 7.88
C MET A 22 7.49 -10.43 7.98
N PRO A 23 6.24 -10.91 8.00
CA PRO A 23 5.99 -12.36 7.97
C PRO A 23 6.71 -13.02 6.79
N SER A 24 7.23 -14.22 7.03
CA SER A 24 8.04 -14.94 6.02
C SER A 24 7.29 -15.23 4.73
N TYR A 25 5.96 -15.40 4.78
CA TYR A 25 5.17 -15.66 3.58
C TYR A 25 5.19 -14.50 2.59
N CYS A 26 5.47 -13.27 3.04
CA CYS A 26 5.54 -12.10 2.16
C CYS A 26 6.59 -12.25 1.07
N ARG A 27 7.65 -13.04 1.32
CA ARG A 27 8.70 -13.27 0.32
C ARG A 27 8.16 -13.95 -0.93
N ASP A 28 7.19 -14.83 -0.79
CA ASP A 28 6.57 -15.53 -1.93
C ASP A 28 5.95 -14.54 -2.91
N TYR A 29 5.22 -13.55 -2.40
CA TYR A 29 4.62 -12.52 -3.24
C TYR A 29 5.69 -11.69 -3.98
N PHE A 30 6.76 -11.29 -3.28
CA PHE A 30 7.80 -10.47 -3.91
C PHE A 30 8.65 -11.27 -4.89
N ASP A 31 8.86 -12.56 -4.66
CA ASP A 31 9.48 -13.43 -5.66
C ASP A 31 8.61 -13.52 -6.93
N TYR A 32 7.29 -13.56 -6.76
CA TYR A 32 6.35 -13.53 -7.88
C TYR A 32 6.40 -12.18 -8.61
N CYS A 33 6.48 -11.07 -7.88
CA CYS A 33 6.60 -9.73 -8.47
C CYS A 33 7.89 -9.61 -9.30
N ASP A 34 8.97 -10.15 -8.80
CA ASP A 34 10.28 -10.09 -9.46
C ASP A 34 10.35 -11.06 -10.64
N GLY A 35 10.14 -12.35 -10.38
CA GLY A 35 10.37 -13.40 -11.36
C GLY A 35 9.28 -13.54 -12.42
N THR A 36 8.03 -13.31 -12.06
CA THR A 36 6.90 -13.51 -12.96
C THR A 36 6.39 -12.21 -13.56
N LEU A 37 6.17 -11.20 -12.73
CA LEU A 37 5.64 -9.92 -13.19
C LEU A 37 6.72 -8.97 -13.70
N ASN A 38 7.97 -9.28 -13.44
CA ASN A 38 9.13 -8.46 -13.83
C ASN A 38 8.98 -6.99 -13.43
N ARG A 39 8.52 -6.76 -12.20
CA ARG A 39 8.37 -5.41 -11.66
C ARG A 39 9.73 -4.83 -11.32
N SER A 40 9.86 -3.50 -11.43
CA SER A 40 11.11 -2.81 -11.08
C SER A 40 11.40 -2.91 -9.59
N ALA A 41 12.68 -2.80 -9.24
CA ALA A 41 13.11 -2.78 -7.84
C ALA A 41 12.44 -1.63 -7.07
N ALA A 42 12.31 -0.45 -7.71
CA ALA A 42 11.65 0.70 -7.10
C ALA A 42 10.19 0.41 -6.78
N THR A 43 9.44 -0.19 -7.70
CA THR A 43 8.02 -0.54 -7.50
C THR A 43 7.87 -1.57 -6.39
N MET A 44 8.70 -2.61 -6.38
CA MET A 44 8.65 -3.64 -5.33
C MET A 44 8.95 -3.05 -3.95
N LEU A 45 9.93 -2.17 -3.85
CA LEU A 45 10.27 -1.51 -2.60
C LEU A 45 9.11 -0.65 -2.09
N GLU A 46 8.46 0.13 -2.96
CA GLU A 46 7.27 0.92 -2.61
C GLU A 46 6.14 0.01 -2.12
N TYR A 47 5.89 -1.09 -2.81
CA TYR A 47 4.86 -2.05 -2.43
C TYR A 47 5.15 -2.67 -1.07
N ALA A 48 6.40 -2.99 -0.78
CA ALA A 48 6.80 -3.53 0.51
C ALA A 48 6.53 -2.54 1.64
N TYR A 49 6.87 -1.27 1.45
CA TYR A 49 6.55 -0.22 2.42
C TYR A 49 5.04 -0.07 2.60
N ASP A 50 4.27 -0.12 1.52
CA ASP A 50 2.81 0.02 1.56
C ASP A 50 2.18 -1.14 2.34
N ILE A 51 2.62 -2.36 2.09
CA ILE A 51 2.11 -3.55 2.79
C ILE A 51 2.51 -3.52 4.26
N ARG A 52 3.73 -3.08 4.57
CA ARG A 52 4.16 -2.92 5.96
C ARG A 52 3.29 -1.89 6.71
N THR A 53 2.93 -0.80 6.05
CA THR A 53 2.02 0.20 6.62
C THR A 53 0.66 -0.42 6.95
N TYR A 54 0.14 -1.25 6.06
CA TYR A 54 -1.11 -1.97 6.28
C TYR A 54 -1.00 -2.93 7.47
N PHE A 55 0.09 -3.66 7.57
CA PHE A 55 0.32 -4.59 8.69
C PHE A 55 0.46 -3.85 10.02
N ARG A 56 1.06 -2.66 10.01
CA ARG A 56 1.11 -1.80 11.20
C ARG A 56 -0.28 -1.34 11.63
N PHE A 57 -1.14 -1.02 10.66
CA PHE A 57 -2.54 -0.70 10.93
C PHE A 57 -3.25 -1.89 11.59
N ILE A 58 -3.07 -3.10 11.07
CA ILE A 58 -3.66 -4.31 11.65
C ILE A 58 -3.15 -4.50 13.09
N ALA A 59 -1.84 -4.40 13.29
CA ALA A 59 -1.23 -4.59 14.62
C ALA A 59 -1.75 -3.56 15.63
N SER A 60 -1.97 -2.32 15.21
CA SER A 60 -2.48 -1.28 16.12
C SER A 60 -3.96 -1.43 16.45
N ASN A 61 -4.72 -2.16 15.64
CA ASN A 61 -6.17 -2.33 15.83
C ASN A 61 -6.59 -3.74 16.30
N ASN A 62 -5.66 -4.68 16.31
CA ASN A 62 -5.93 -6.05 16.73
C ASN A 62 -5.06 -6.41 17.93
N PRO A 63 -5.67 -6.56 19.15
CA PRO A 63 -4.90 -6.90 20.35
C PRO A 63 -4.16 -8.24 20.28
N MET A 64 -4.57 -9.13 19.38
CA MET A 64 -3.94 -10.43 19.19
C MET A 64 -2.67 -10.36 18.34
N VAL A 65 -2.37 -9.18 17.76
CA VAL A 65 -1.22 -8.96 16.90
C VAL A 65 -0.28 -7.99 17.61
N SER A 66 0.86 -8.50 18.09
CA SER A 66 1.83 -7.71 18.85
C SER A 66 2.73 -6.87 17.93
N SER A 67 3.05 -7.40 16.76
CA SER A 67 3.94 -6.74 15.80
C SER A 67 3.57 -7.12 14.37
N VAL A 68 4.20 -6.46 13.42
CA VAL A 68 4.00 -6.72 11.99
C VAL A 68 4.29 -8.19 11.65
N GLU A 69 5.29 -8.79 12.28
CA GLU A 69 5.66 -10.19 12.04
C GLU A 69 4.56 -11.18 12.42
N ASP A 70 3.65 -10.79 13.29
CA ASP A 70 2.57 -11.63 13.81
C ASP A 70 1.31 -11.57 12.96
N VAL A 71 1.30 -10.83 11.86
CA VAL A 71 0.17 -10.79 10.92
C VAL A 71 0.17 -12.05 10.07
N THR A 72 -0.61 -13.04 10.47
CA THR A 72 -0.72 -14.32 9.77
C THR A 72 -1.66 -14.23 8.57
N LEU A 73 -1.60 -15.23 7.69
CA LEU A 73 -2.56 -15.34 6.60
C LEU A 73 -4.00 -15.50 7.11
N ASP A 74 -4.21 -16.17 8.24
CA ASP A 74 -5.54 -16.29 8.87
C ASP A 74 -6.10 -14.91 9.24
N ILE A 75 -5.27 -14.03 9.78
CA ILE A 75 -5.66 -12.67 10.11
C ILE A 75 -6.05 -11.90 8.85
N LEU A 76 -5.26 -12.01 7.80
CA LEU A 76 -5.57 -11.38 6.51
C LEU A 76 -6.87 -11.91 5.92
N ASP A 77 -7.12 -13.21 6.08
CA ASP A 77 -8.33 -13.87 5.56
C ASP A 77 -9.60 -13.41 6.27
N LYS A 78 -9.48 -12.93 7.49
CA LYS A 78 -10.60 -12.41 8.29
C LYS A 78 -10.88 -10.93 8.05
N MET A 79 -9.99 -10.22 7.36
CA MET A 79 -10.20 -8.83 7.01
C MET A 79 -11.36 -8.70 6.02
N THR A 80 -12.22 -7.72 6.27
CA THR A 80 -13.41 -7.47 5.45
C THR A 80 -13.22 -6.22 4.59
N PRO A 81 -14.06 -6.00 3.56
CA PRO A 81 -14.05 -4.73 2.83
C PRO A 81 -14.22 -3.52 3.75
N ARG A 82 -15.01 -3.66 4.81
CA ARG A 82 -15.18 -2.60 5.81
C ARG A 82 -13.87 -2.26 6.49
N ASP A 83 -13.08 -3.27 6.86
CA ASP A 83 -11.77 -3.07 7.48
C ASP A 83 -10.82 -2.33 6.53
N ILE A 84 -10.87 -2.65 5.24
CA ILE A 84 -10.07 -1.95 4.23
C ILE A 84 -10.51 -0.50 4.09
N GLN A 85 -11.82 -0.23 4.16
CA GLN A 85 -12.33 1.15 4.16
C GLN A 85 -11.81 1.94 5.37
N GLU A 86 -11.77 1.32 6.53
CA GLU A 86 -11.20 1.93 7.74
C GLU A 86 -9.70 2.22 7.55
N TYR A 87 -8.97 1.29 6.92
CA TYR A 87 -7.57 1.50 6.60
C TYR A 87 -7.41 2.70 5.65
N MET A 88 -8.24 2.82 4.63
CA MET A 88 -8.18 3.96 3.69
C MET A 88 -8.42 5.29 4.41
N SER A 89 -9.33 5.31 5.39
CA SER A 89 -9.55 6.49 6.23
C SER A 89 -8.34 6.79 7.12
N TYR A 90 -7.76 5.76 7.72
CA TYR A 90 -6.54 5.86 8.52
C TYR A 90 -5.38 6.47 7.70
N LEU A 91 -5.23 6.07 6.44
CA LEU A 91 -4.16 6.58 5.57
C LEU A 91 -4.23 8.08 5.32
N ARG A 92 -5.42 8.66 5.37
CA ARG A 92 -5.56 10.10 5.12
C ARG A 92 -4.76 10.92 6.12
N SER A 93 -4.81 10.54 7.40
CA SER A 93 -4.01 11.16 8.44
C SER A 93 -3.88 10.20 9.63
N HIS A 94 -2.67 9.90 10.03
CA HIS A 94 -2.41 9.06 11.19
C HIS A 94 -1.06 9.41 11.79
N LYS A 95 -0.81 8.93 13.00
CA LYS A 95 0.48 9.09 13.67
C LYS A 95 1.35 7.87 13.45
N ASP A 96 2.64 8.08 13.18
CA ASP A 96 3.61 7.01 13.09
C ASP A 96 4.10 6.58 14.48
N GLU A 97 5.07 5.68 14.52
CA GLU A 97 5.66 5.16 15.77
C GLU A 97 6.26 6.26 16.65
N ASN A 98 6.71 7.34 16.05
CA ASN A 98 7.36 8.47 16.74
C ASN A 98 6.39 9.60 17.08
N GLY A 99 5.08 9.38 16.84
CA GLY A 99 4.05 10.38 17.09
C GLY A 99 3.97 11.46 16.02
N ARG A 100 4.67 11.32 14.90
CA ARG A 100 4.60 12.26 13.78
C ARG A 100 3.33 12.01 12.97
N ILE A 101 2.71 13.11 12.54
CA ILE A 101 1.52 13.04 11.68
C ILE A 101 1.97 12.72 10.26
N ILE A 102 1.45 11.61 9.73
CA ILE A 102 1.65 11.17 8.35
C ILE A 102 0.35 11.41 7.60
N THR A 103 0.43 12.06 6.45
CA THR A 103 -0.73 12.28 5.58
C THR A 103 -0.48 11.66 4.21
N ASN A 104 -1.56 11.18 3.60
CA ASN A 104 -1.52 10.65 2.24
C ASN A 104 -2.63 11.29 1.44
N ASP A 105 -2.29 11.90 0.30
CA ASP A 105 -3.27 12.45 -0.63
C ASP A 105 -4.00 11.32 -1.36
N ALA A 106 -4.94 11.69 -2.25
CA ALA A 106 -5.73 10.71 -2.98
C ALA A 106 -4.86 9.81 -3.88
N ASN A 107 -3.83 10.37 -4.51
CA ASN A 107 -2.91 9.60 -5.36
C ASN A 107 -2.14 8.56 -4.55
N ALA A 108 -1.59 8.95 -3.40
CA ALA A 108 -0.85 8.05 -2.52
C ALA A 108 -1.76 6.94 -1.99
N ARG A 109 -2.99 7.28 -1.57
CA ARG A 109 -3.95 6.29 -1.07
C ARG A 109 -4.40 5.31 -2.16
N ALA A 110 -4.60 5.79 -3.39
CA ALA A 110 -4.95 4.94 -4.52
C ALA A 110 -3.82 3.95 -4.85
N ARG A 111 -2.56 4.42 -4.82
CA ARG A 111 -1.40 3.55 -5.02
C ARG A 111 -1.32 2.47 -3.94
N LYS A 112 -1.52 2.85 -2.66
CA LYS A 112 -1.50 1.91 -1.55
C LYS A 112 -2.63 0.87 -1.63
N LEU A 113 -3.79 1.28 -2.10
CA LEU A 113 -4.89 0.34 -2.35
C LEU A 113 -4.55 -0.62 -3.49
N SER A 114 -3.91 -0.14 -4.56
CA SER A 114 -3.48 -0.97 -5.68
C SER A 114 -2.47 -2.03 -5.24
N SER A 115 -1.47 -1.66 -4.44
CA SER A 115 -0.50 -2.61 -3.92
C SER A 115 -1.17 -3.66 -3.03
N LEU A 116 -2.13 -3.24 -2.22
CA LEU A 116 -2.88 -4.14 -1.34
C LEU A 116 -3.76 -5.11 -2.14
N ARG A 117 -4.42 -4.64 -3.18
CA ARG A 117 -5.21 -5.50 -4.09
C ARG A 117 -4.35 -6.55 -4.75
N SER A 118 -3.17 -6.17 -5.24
CA SER A 118 -2.23 -7.10 -5.87
C SER A 118 -1.74 -8.14 -4.87
N PHE A 119 -1.41 -7.73 -3.66
CA PHE A 119 -0.96 -8.61 -2.59
C PHE A 119 -2.04 -9.63 -2.22
N TYR A 120 -3.26 -9.19 -1.96
CA TYR A 120 -4.38 -10.09 -1.65
C TYR A 120 -4.69 -11.03 -2.82
N GLN A 121 -4.63 -10.52 -4.05
CA GLN A 121 -4.92 -11.32 -5.23
C GLN A 121 -3.94 -12.48 -5.39
N TYR A 122 -2.68 -12.27 -5.07
CA TYR A 122 -1.68 -13.34 -5.14
C TYR A 122 -2.06 -14.50 -4.22
N TYR A 123 -2.35 -14.25 -2.96
CA TYR A 123 -2.69 -15.30 -2.00
C TYR A 123 -4.07 -15.90 -2.27
N PHE A 124 -4.99 -15.13 -2.80
CA PHE A 124 -6.29 -15.65 -3.22
C PHE A 124 -6.12 -16.62 -4.40
N ALA A 125 -5.29 -16.29 -5.37
CA ALA A 125 -5.08 -17.10 -6.57
C ALA A 125 -4.23 -18.36 -6.30
N PHE A 126 -3.20 -18.25 -5.47
CA PHE A 126 -2.24 -19.32 -5.24
C PHE A 126 -2.46 -20.09 -3.93
N GLY A 127 -3.48 -19.75 -3.19
CA GLY A 127 -3.83 -20.41 -1.95
C GLY A 127 -3.42 -19.63 -0.71
N GLY A 128 -4.17 -19.82 0.37
CA GLY A 128 -3.97 -19.14 1.64
C GLY A 128 -5.11 -18.21 2.02
N LEU A 129 -5.79 -17.61 1.05
CA LEU A 129 -6.93 -16.72 1.29
C LEU A 129 -8.17 -17.18 0.54
N HIS A 130 -9.34 -16.94 1.14
CA HIS A 130 -10.65 -17.29 0.57
C HIS A 130 -11.27 -16.12 -0.20
N SER A 131 -10.75 -14.91 -0.05
CA SER A 131 -11.29 -13.73 -0.71
C SER A 131 -10.21 -12.67 -0.89
N ASN A 132 -10.54 -11.64 -1.67
CA ASN A 132 -9.74 -10.42 -1.80
C ASN A 132 -10.61 -9.24 -1.37
N PRO A 133 -10.61 -8.87 -0.09
CA PRO A 133 -11.48 -7.80 0.41
C PRO A 133 -11.12 -6.42 -0.17
N ALA A 134 -9.86 -6.22 -0.55
CA ALA A 134 -9.41 -4.94 -1.12
C ALA A 134 -9.97 -4.70 -2.53
N LYS A 135 -10.33 -5.76 -3.25
CA LYS A 135 -10.90 -5.66 -4.60
C LYS A 135 -12.26 -4.96 -4.60
N LEU A 136 -13.02 -5.10 -3.51
CA LEU A 136 -14.37 -4.56 -3.40
C LEU A 136 -14.38 -3.09 -2.96
N VAL A 137 -13.25 -2.53 -2.57
CA VAL A 137 -13.14 -1.16 -2.11
C VAL A 137 -12.81 -0.26 -3.30
N ASN A 138 -13.55 0.83 -3.46
CA ASN A 138 -13.33 1.78 -4.53
C ASN A 138 -12.08 2.61 -4.28
N SER A 139 -11.31 2.88 -5.33
CA SER A 139 -10.18 3.79 -5.25
C SER A 139 -10.65 5.22 -4.95
N PRO A 140 -9.86 5.99 -4.19
CA PRO A 140 -10.13 7.41 -4.03
C PRO A 140 -10.21 8.10 -5.40
N ARG A 141 -11.10 9.08 -5.52
CA ARG A 141 -11.22 9.86 -6.75
C ARG A 141 -9.94 10.66 -6.96
N ILE A 142 -9.32 10.47 -8.14
CA ILE A 142 -8.09 11.16 -8.51
C ILE A 142 -8.41 12.10 -9.66
N HIS A 143 -7.98 13.36 -9.51
CA HIS A 143 -8.03 14.32 -10.60
C HIS A 143 -6.71 14.26 -11.35
N ASN A 144 -6.77 14.08 -12.69
CA ASN A 144 -5.57 14.21 -13.50
C ASN A 144 -5.17 15.71 -13.58
N LYS A 145 -3.95 16.00 -14.08
CA LYS A 145 -3.45 17.39 -14.17
C LYS A 145 -4.37 18.32 -14.95
N LYS A 146 -5.08 17.79 -15.95
CA LYS A 146 -6.00 18.55 -16.80
C LYS A 146 -7.28 18.91 -16.04
N GLN A 147 -7.82 18.00 -15.25
CA GLN A 147 -8.97 18.23 -14.38
C GLN A 147 -8.63 19.20 -13.26
N SER A 148 -7.46 19.08 -12.68
CA SER A 148 -6.98 20.00 -11.63
C SER A 148 -6.88 21.43 -12.15
N ARG A 149 -6.45 21.64 -13.40
CA ARG A 149 -6.40 22.95 -14.02
C ARG A 149 -7.80 23.53 -14.23
N LEU A 150 -8.74 22.71 -14.68
CA LEU A 150 -10.14 23.12 -14.86
C LEU A 150 -10.76 23.52 -13.51
N ASP A 151 -10.55 22.73 -12.49
CA ASP A 151 -11.04 23.03 -11.14
C ASP A 151 -10.44 24.32 -10.60
N SER A 152 -9.14 24.55 -10.84
CA SER A 152 -8.45 25.78 -10.47
C SER A 152 -9.01 26.99 -11.21
N ASP A 153 -9.26 26.86 -12.49
CA ASP A 153 -9.83 27.92 -13.34
C ASP A 153 -11.27 28.20 -12.94
N GLU A 154 -12.06 27.17 -12.67
CA GLU A 154 -13.44 27.30 -12.16
C GLU A 154 -13.47 28.04 -10.81
N MET A 155 -12.58 27.72 -9.90
CA MET A 155 -12.47 28.40 -8.63
C MET A 155 -12.05 29.87 -8.79
N LYS A 156 -11.16 30.16 -9.73
CA LYS A 156 -10.77 31.53 -10.06
C LYS A 156 -11.93 32.34 -10.62
N GLU A 157 -12.72 31.74 -11.50
CA GLU A 157 -13.94 32.38 -12.02
C GLU A 157 -14.96 32.66 -10.92
N LEU A 158 -15.17 31.70 -10.03
CA LEU A 158 -16.07 31.88 -8.88
C LEU A 158 -15.60 32.99 -7.95
N LEU A 159 -14.28 33.15 -7.77
CA LEU A 159 -13.70 34.19 -6.93
C LEU A 159 -13.70 35.56 -7.62
N THR A 160 -13.69 35.61 -8.96
CA THR A 160 -13.71 36.88 -9.69
C THR A 160 -15.12 37.40 -9.95
N ASP A 161 -16.13 36.54 -9.86
CA ASP A 161 -17.57 36.90 -10.02
C ASP A 161 -18.18 37.47 -8.72
N VAL A 162 -17.38 37.59 -7.67
CA VAL A 162 -17.77 38.20 -6.41
C VAL A 162 -17.18 39.59 -6.34
#